data_7227bfad729d6e5927788e4bf207bfad
#
_entry.id   7227bfad729d6e5927788e4bf207bfad
#
_cell.length_a   1.000
_cell.length_b   1.000
_cell.length_c   1.000
_cell.angle_alpha   90.00
_cell.angle_beta   90.00
_cell.angle_gamma   90.00
#
_symmetry.space_group_name_H-M   'P 1'
#
loop_
_entity.id
_entity.type
_entity.pdbx_description
1 polymer ?
#
loop_
_entity_poly.entity_id
_entity_poly.type
_entity_poly.pdbx_seq_one_letter_code
_entity_poly.pdbx_strand_id
1 'polypeptide(L)'
;MKKTKIDHYTDKEALEFHSHKKPGKIEIISSKTMTTKRDLALAYSPGVAAPVKAISEDPETAYDYTSKGNLVAVISNGSAILGMGNLGCLLYTSPSPRDRQKSRMPSSA
;
A
#
# COMPACT_ATOMS: atom_id res chain seq x y z
N MET A 1 -8.00 23.40 -23.03
CA MET A 1 -8.97 22.51 -22.43
C MET A 1 -9.80 23.25 -21.38
N LYS A 2 -11.11 23.15 -21.48
CA LYS A 2 -12.00 23.86 -20.60
C LYS A 2 -12.11 23.11 -19.26
N LYS A 3 -11.76 23.78 -18.18
CA LYS A 3 -11.88 23.18 -16.85
C LYS A 3 -13.31 23.20 -16.36
N THR A 4 -13.75 22.12 -15.74
CA THR A 4 -15.03 22.06 -15.04
C THR A 4 -14.86 22.63 -13.64
N LYS A 5 -15.97 22.82 -12.93
CA LYS A 5 -15.93 23.27 -11.52
C LYS A 5 -15.16 22.30 -10.62
N ILE A 6 -15.18 21.02 -10.95
CA ILE A 6 -14.48 19.96 -10.20
C ILE A 6 -12.97 20.13 -10.28
N ASP A 7 -12.48 20.73 -11.36
CA ASP A 7 -11.05 20.91 -11.59
C ASP A 7 -10.46 22.15 -10.89
N HIS A 8 -11.32 22.94 -10.25
CA HIS A 8 -10.88 24.15 -9.57
C HIS A 8 -10.36 23.84 -8.18
N TYR A 9 -9.05 23.91 -8.02
CA TYR A 9 -8.40 23.74 -6.74
C TYR A 9 -7.12 24.59 -6.72
N THR A 10 -6.63 24.87 -5.54
CA THR A 10 -5.35 25.56 -5.35
C THR A 10 -4.31 24.58 -4.82
N ASP A 11 -3.04 24.91 -5.02
CA ASP A 11 -1.95 24.12 -4.46
C ASP A 11 -2.06 24.03 -2.93
N LYS A 12 -2.49 25.13 -2.31
CA LYS A 12 -2.70 25.15 -0.86
C LYS A 12 -3.73 24.15 -0.42
N GLU A 13 -4.86 24.06 -1.13
CA GLU A 13 -5.92 23.08 -0.81
C GLU A 13 -5.41 21.65 -1.00
N ALA A 14 -4.64 21.41 -2.04
CA ALA A 14 -4.06 20.09 -2.29
C ALA A 14 -3.07 19.69 -1.20
N LEU A 15 -2.21 20.61 -0.78
CA LEU A 15 -1.27 20.37 0.31
C LEU A 15 -1.99 20.08 1.63
N GLU A 16 -3.02 20.88 1.92
CA GLU A 16 -3.83 20.71 3.13
C GLU A 16 -4.54 19.36 3.11
N PHE A 17 -5.11 18.97 1.98
CA PHE A 17 -5.78 17.67 1.82
C PHE A 17 -4.85 16.51 2.16
N HIS A 18 -3.60 16.57 1.73
CA HIS A 18 -2.64 15.49 1.95
C HIS A 18 -2.03 15.49 3.35
N SER A 19 -2.03 16.61 4.03
CA SER A 19 -1.42 16.73 5.36
C SER A 19 -2.41 16.68 6.51
N HIS A 20 -3.69 16.95 6.26
CA HIS A 20 -4.70 17.10 7.30
C HIS A 20 -4.93 15.79 8.06
N LYS A 21 -4.94 15.89 9.39
CA LYS A 21 -5.06 14.77 10.34
C LYS A 21 -3.93 13.78 10.18
N LYS A 22 -4.10 12.77 9.33
CA LYS A 22 -3.08 11.76 9.08
C LYS A 22 -2.41 12.04 7.74
N PRO A 23 -1.11 12.31 7.71
CA PRO A 23 -0.42 12.56 6.44
C PRO A 23 -0.54 11.41 5.45
N GLY A 24 -0.67 11.76 4.18
CA GLY A 24 -0.79 10.79 3.11
C GLY A 24 -2.21 10.28 2.92
N LYS A 25 -2.35 9.20 2.19
CA LYS A 25 -3.66 8.64 1.79
C LYS A 25 -3.86 7.20 2.22
N ILE A 26 -2.93 6.65 2.99
CA ILE A 26 -2.95 5.23 3.35
C ILE A 26 -3.10 5.09 4.85
N GLU A 27 -4.00 4.23 5.25
CA GLU A 27 -4.17 3.82 6.63
C GLU A 27 -4.18 2.30 6.69
N ILE A 28 -3.58 1.74 7.72
CA ILE A 28 -3.56 0.30 7.92
C ILE A 28 -4.46 -0.03 9.10
N ILE A 29 -5.46 -0.85 8.84
CA ILE A 29 -6.39 -1.31 9.87
C ILE A 29 -6.46 -2.83 9.83
N SER A 30 -6.81 -3.42 10.97
CA SER A 30 -7.05 -4.85 11.03
C SER A 30 -8.38 -5.19 10.35
N SER A 31 -8.37 -6.20 9.47
CA SER A 31 -9.59 -6.72 8.85
C SER A 31 -10.32 -7.72 9.72
N LYS A 32 -9.70 -8.16 10.81
CA LYS A 32 -10.26 -9.08 11.77
C LYS A 32 -10.48 -8.35 13.09
N THR A 33 -11.43 -8.83 13.87
CA THR A 33 -11.66 -8.27 15.20
C THR A 33 -10.48 -8.61 16.12
N MET A 34 -10.04 -7.61 16.88
CA MET A 34 -8.91 -7.72 17.80
C MET A 34 -9.27 -7.13 19.18
N THR A 35 -10.50 -7.37 19.63
CA THR A 35 -11.01 -6.69 20.83
C THR A 35 -11.05 -7.59 22.07
N THR A 36 -11.01 -8.91 21.88
CA THR A 36 -11.11 -9.86 23.01
C THR A 36 -9.85 -10.71 23.13
N LYS A 37 -9.69 -11.35 24.27
CA LYS A 37 -8.60 -12.31 24.48
C LYS A 37 -8.69 -13.48 23.50
N ARG A 38 -9.92 -13.89 23.18
CA ARG A 38 -10.13 -14.97 22.21
C ARG A 38 -9.68 -14.53 20.80
N ASP A 39 -10.01 -13.32 20.39
CA ASP A 39 -9.57 -12.78 19.11
C ASP A 39 -8.05 -12.78 19.01
N LEU A 40 -7.38 -12.34 20.07
CA LEU A 40 -5.93 -12.31 20.11
C LEU A 40 -5.33 -13.72 20.09
N ALA A 41 -5.95 -14.66 20.78
CA ALA A 41 -5.52 -16.06 20.76
C ALA A 41 -5.64 -16.68 19.37
N LEU A 42 -6.68 -16.34 18.63
CA LEU A 42 -6.87 -16.80 17.25
C LEU A 42 -5.91 -16.13 16.28
N ALA A 43 -5.72 -14.83 16.40
CA ALA A 43 -4.94 -14.04 15.45
C ALA A 43 -3.44 -14.14 15.69
N TYR A 44 -3.04 -14.35 16.92
CA TYR A 44 -1.63 -14.34 17.31
C TYR A 44 -1.22 -15.68 17.92
N SER A 45 -1.22 -15.80 19.23
CA SER A 45 -0.71 -17.00 19.90
C SER A 45 -1.79 -17.61 20.78
N PRO A 46 -2.05 -18.91 20.65
CA PRO A 46 -1.39 -19.94 19.84
C PRO A 46 -2.00 -20.14 18.45
N GLY A 47 -3.10 -19.47 18.11
CA GLY A 47 -3.89 -19.75 16.92
C GLY A 47 -3.13 -19.54 15.61
N VAL A 48 -2.16 -18.65 15.57
CA VAL A 48 -1.37 -18.39 14.35
C VAL A 48 -0.58 -19.62 13.88
N ALA A 49 -0.34 -20.58 14.76
CA ALA A 49 0.36 -21.81 14.37
C ALA A 49 -0.43 -22.64 13.35
N ALA A 50 -1.76 -22.57 13.37
CA ALA A 50 -2.60 -23.33 12.46
C ALA A 50 -2.42 -22.92 10.99
N PRO A 51 -2.55 -21.62 10.62
CA PRO A 51 -2.28 -21.22 9.25
C PRO A 51 -0.81 -21.39 8.84
N VAL A 52 0.13 -21.21 9.76
CA VAL A 52 1.56 -21.48 9.47
C VAL A 52 1.76 -22.92 9.04
N LYS A 53 1.18 -23.85 9.78
CA LYS A 53 1.27 -25.28 9.45
C LYS A 53 0.58 -25.58 8.12
N ALA A 54 -0.62 -25.05 7.91
CA ALA A 54 -1.35 -25.25 6.66
C ALA A 54 -0.56 -24.77 5.44
N ILE A 55 0.05 -23.61 5.53
CA ILE A 55 0.86 -23.05 4.44
C ILE A 55 2.12 -23.89 4.20
N SER A 56 2.73 -24.41 5.26
CA SER A 56 3.93 -25.24 5.12
C SER A 56 3.62 -26.57 4.42
N GLU A 57 2.43 -27.12 4.63
CA GLU A 57 2.00 -28.37 4.00
C GLU A 57 1.51 -28.14 2.56
N ASP A 58 0.85 -27.02 2.30
CA ASP A 58 0.35 -26.64 0.98
C ASP A 58 0.54 -25.14 0.78
N PRO A 59 1.61 -24.72 0.06
CA PRO A 59 1.91 -23.30 -0.15
C PRO A 59 0.78 -22.49 -0.81
N GLU A 60 -0.10 -23.11 -1.57
CA GLU A 60 -1.22 -22.43 -2.20
C GLU A 60 -2.21 -21.85 -1.18
N THR A 61 -2.25 -22.41 0.02
CA THR A 61 -3.13 -21.91 1.07
C THR A 61 -2.68 -20.56 1.61
N ALA A 62 -1.50 -20.06 1.21
CA ALA A 62 -1.10 -18.69 1.52
C ALA A 62 -2.11 -17.67 0.99
N TYR A 63 -2.78 -17.97 -0.12
CA TYR A 63 -3.84 -17.11 -0.67
C TYR A 63 -5.08 -17.06 0.20
N ASP A 64 -5.32 -18.10 1.00
CA ASP A 64 -6.46 -18.18 1.90
C ASP A 64 -6.18 -17.52 3.24
N TYR A 65 -4.97 -17.65 3.74
CA TYR A 65 -4.62 -17.29 5.14
C TYR A 65 -3.74 -16.06 5.28
N THR A 66 -3.32 -15.46 4.18
CA THR A 66 -2.52 -14.23 4.23
C THR A 66 -3.08 -13.19 3.27
N SER A 67 -2.56 -11.97 3.36
CA SER A 67 -2.92 -10.88 2.44
C SER A 67 -2.27 -11.00 1.07
N LYS A 68 -1.59 -12.09 0.76
CA LYS A 68 -0.82 -12.24 -0.48
C LYS A 68 -1.64 -11.96 -1.74
N GLY A 69 -2.89 -12.41 -1.78
CA GLY A 69 -3.77 -12.21 -2.92
C GLY A 69 -4.41 -10.83 -3.00
N ASN A 70 -4.32 -10.04 -1.93
CA ASN A 70 -4.99 -8.74 -1.81
C ASN A 70 -4.05 -7.54 -1.94
N LEU A 71 -2.77 -7.79 -2.15
CA LEU A 71 -1.78 -6.73 -2.21
C LEU A 71 -1.13 -6.66 -3.58
N VAL A 72 -1.01 -5.44 -4.07
CA VAL A 72 -0.28 -5.14 -5.31
C VAL A 72 0.81 -4.13 -4.96
N ALA A 73 2.05 -4.47 -5.26
CA ALA A 73 3.16 -3.57 -5.02
C ALA A 73 3.40 -2.69 -6.24
N VAL A 74 3.56 -1.41 -5.98
CA VAL A 74 4.07 -0.45 -6.97
C VAL A 74 5.46 -0.06 -6.52
N ILE A 75 6.44 -0.33 -7.35
CA ILE A 75 7.85 -0.12 -7.01
C ILE A 75 8.39 1.01 -7.87
N SER A 76 8.93 2.02 -7.21
CA SER A 76 9.45 3.21 -7.87
C SER A 76 10.68 3.73 -7.13
N ASN A 77 11.63 4.25 -7.86
CA ASN A 77 12.76 4.97 -7.27
C ASN A 77 12.62 6.50 -7.38
N GLY A 78 11.47 6.96 -7.84
CA GLY A 78 11.20 8.39 -7.97
C GLY A 78 11.92 9.08 -9.13
N SER A 79 12.45 8.31 -10.07
CA SER A 79 13.23 8.87 -11.18
C SER A 79 12.38 9.55 -12.27
N ALA A 80 11.07 9.32 -12.28
CA ALA A 80 10.16 9.92 -13.24
C ALA A 80 8.81 10.20 -12.58
N ILE A 81 8.61 11.43 -12.13
CA ILE A 81 7.45 11.84 -11.36
C ILE A 81 6.61 12.81 -12.17
N LEU A 82 5.44 12.37 -12.63
CA LEU A 82 4.40 13.19 -13.25
C LEU A 82 4.93 14.12 -14.36
N GLY A 83 5.93 13.66 -15.13
CA GLY A 83 6.55 14.50 -16.16
C GLY A 83 7.53 15.56 -15.62
N MET A 84 7.73 15.62 -14.31
CA MET A 84 8.66 16.57 -13.68
C MET A 84 10.07 16.02 -13.52
N GLY A 85 10.33 14.83 -14.02
CA GLY A 85 11.64 14.21 -13.98
C GLY A 85 11.95 13.53 -12.65
N ASN A 86 13.22 13.48 -12.32
CA ASN A 86 13.70 12.84 -11.11
C ASN A 86 13.60 13.79 -9.92
N LEU A 87 12.64 13.55 -9.06
CA LEU A 87 12.42 14.34 -7.84
C LEU A 87 12.88 13.63 -6.57
N GLY A 88 13.46 12.45 -6.71
CA GLY A 88 14.09 11.75 -5.61
C GLY A 88 13.24 10.65 -4.97
N CYS A 89 13.90 9.88 -4.10
CA CYS A 89 13.32 8.65 -3.57
C CYS A 89 12.27 8.85 -2.48
N LEU A 90 12.14 10.03 -1.91
CA LEU A 90 11.10 10.29 -0.92
C LEU A 90 9.70 10.22 -1.51
N LEU A 91 9.59 10.19 -2.83
CA LEU A 91 8.32 10.10 -3.54
C LEU A 91 7.92 8.66 -3.88
N TYR A 92 8.56 7.67 -3.31
CA TYR A 92 8.28 6.25 -3.52
C TYR A 92 6.84 5.86 -3.24
N THR A 93 6.22 6.54 -2.31
CA THR A 93 4.88 6.19 -1.86
C THR A 93 3.78 6.68 -2.78
N SER A 94 4.14 7.28 -3.90
CA SER A 94 3.16 7.67 -4.89
C SER A 94 2.44 6.42 -5.43
N PRO A 95 1.12 6.38 -5.35
CA PRO A 95 0.37 5.22 -5.83
C PRO A 95 0.14 5.23 -7.33
N SER A 96 0.84 6.07 -8.09
CA SER A 96 0.59 6.22 -9.51
C SER A 96 1.08 5.00 -10.32
N PRO A 97 0.23 4.33 -11.08
CA PRO A 97 0.67 3.25 -11.98
C PRO A 97 1.66 3.74 -13.04
N ARG A 98 1.62 5.01 -13.37
CA ARG A 98 2.54 5.61 -14.34
C ARG A 98 3.98 5.57 -13.84
N ASP A 99 4.18 5.81 -12.55
CA ASP A 99 5.49 5.74 -11.93
C ASP A 99 6.04 4.33 -12.01
N ARG A 100 5.19 3.35 -11.79
CA ARG A 100 5.56 1.93 -11.90
C ARG A 100 6.10 1.58 -13.28
N GLN A 101 5.48 2.09 -14.33
CA GLN A 101 5.90 1.80 -15.71
C GLN A 101 7.30 2.31 -16.02
N LYS A 102 7.68 3.41 -15.40
CA LYS A 102 8.96 4.07 -15.67
C LYS A 102 10.07 3.64 -14.73
N SER A 103 9.73 3.10 -13.59
CA SER A 103 10.69 2.73 -12.56
C SER A 103 10.95 1.24 -12.61
N ARG A 104 11.97 0.86 -13.35
CA ARG A 104 12.37 -0.54 -13.43
C ARG A 104 13.47 -0.82 -12.45
N MET A 105 13.24 -1.83 -11.62
CA MET A 105 14.28 -2.36 -10.77
C MET A 105 15.16 -3.29 -11.59
N PRO A 106 16.49 -3.24 -11.42
CA PRO A 106 17.36 -4.22 -12.05
C PRO A 106 17.00 -5.63 -11.59
N SER A 107 17.04 -6.58 -12.50
CA SER A 107 16.70 -7.97 -12.17
C SER A 107 17.64 -8.61 -11.16
N SER A 108 18.84 -8.07 -11.05
CA SER A 108 19.86 -8.52 -10.10
C SER A 108 19.74 -7.87 -8.72
N ALA A 109 18.84 -6.94 -8.56
CA ALA A 109 18.68 -6.23 -7.29
C ALA A 109 18.01 -7.08 -6.22
#